data_cff6958ae415b9fd2401d72217b7204a
#
_entry.id   cff6958ae415b9fd2401d72217b7204a
#
_cell.length_a   1.000
_cell.length_b   1.000
_cell.length_c   1.000
_cell.angle_alpha   90.00
_cell.angle_beta   90.00
_cell.angle_gamma   90.00
#
_symmetry.space_group_name_H-M   'P 1'
#
loop_
_entity.id
_entity.type
_entity.pdbx_description
1 polymer ?
#
loop_
_entity_poly.entity_id
_entity_poly.type
_entity_poly.pdbx_seq_one_letter_code
_entity_poly.pdbx_strand_id
1 'polypeptide(L)'
;MMRSFLALAVVLVAASLTAAGAGKVRIVQTNSAGDSVLLIDPATNTVVGEIKDIEANHGAAAAPDGGRLYVTNEAESTLDVVDARTLKVVRHIPLSGHPNNLSISRDGRRVYVAISQAPGLVDVVDTASMTRAKSIAIDGAVHNTFVTPDGRFVVAGSIAGRSLTVIDQATEATAWSMKFDAGVRPIAFEKQPDGSTARMFVQLSDLHGFAVIDFATHREIARVILPEVPGATKSLSVQGSPSHGIAVAPDGRTLWATSKWYHFVAAYSLPDLKPLGIVSVGHHPDWLTFSPDSAYLYVACAGSNSVSVVDVKGMKEAATIAVGQVPKRNITAVLQ
;
A
#
# COMPACT_ATOMS: atom_id res chain seq x y z
N MET A 1 78.86 19.61 4.25
CA MET A 1 77.54 19.79 3.64
C MET A 1 76.73 18.51 3.83
N MET A 2 75.94 18.46 4.90
CA MET A 2 75.07 17.32 5.20
C MET A 2 73.67 17.63 4.68
N ARG A 3 73.13 16.81 3.77
CA ARG A 3 71.78 16.89 3.28
C ARG A 3 70.91 15.93 4.09
N SER A 4 70.01 16.50 4.91
CA SER A 4 68.97 15.74 5.62
C SER A 4 67.81 15.42 4.67
N PHE A 5 67.51 14.15 4.50
CA PHE A 5 66.29 13.70 3.80
C PHE A 5 65.16 13.55 4.86
N LEU A 6 64.12 14.34 4.69
CA LEU A 6 62.86 14.23 5.43
C LEU A 6 61.99 13.20 4.72
N ALA A 7 61.72 12.05 5.36
CA ALA A 7 60.79 11.04 4.86
C ALA A 7 59.38 11.41 5.32
N LEU A 8 58.49 11.69 4.36
CA LEU A 8 57.06 11.94 4.56
C LEU A 8 56.34 10.60 4.61
N ALA A 9 55.87 10.20 5.78
CA ALA A 9 55.01 9.00 5.93
C ALA A 9 53.59 9.37 5.56
N VAL A 10 53.10 8.82 4.45
CA VAL A 10 51.67 8.91 4.06
C VAL A 10 50.93 7.79 4.79
N VAL A 11 50.08 8.16 5.75
CA VAL A 11 49.13 7.24 6.40
C VAL A 11 47.91 7.11 5.51
N LEU A 12 47.79 5.98 4.82
CA LEU A 12 46.56 5.58 4.13
C LEU A 12 45.54 5.12 5.16
N VAL A 13 44.53 5.93 5.45
CA VAL A 13 43.32 5.50 6.15
C VAL A 13 42.44 4.76 5.16
N ALA A 14 42.46 3.44 5.23
CA ALA A 14 41.52 2.59 4.53
C ALA A 14 40.13 2.74 5.17
N ALA A 15 39.24 3.53 4.59
CA ALA A 15 37.84 3.54 4.94
C ALA A 15 37.23 2.20 4.49
N SER A 16 36.90 1.35 5.47
CA SER A 16 36.15 0.12 5.24
C SER A 16 34.72 0.51 4.81
N LEU A 17 34.45 0.53 3.51
CA LEU A 17 33.07 0.50 3.01
C LEU A 17 32.49 -0.86 3.40
N THR A 18 31.72 -0.91 4.48
CA THR A 18 30.82 -2.03 4.73
C THR A 18 29.82 -2.04 3.59
N ALA A 19 29.88 -3.04 2.72
CA ALA A 19 28.87 -3.30 1.74
C ALA A 19 27.54 -3.46 2.47
N ALA A 20 26.62 -2.51 2.29
CA ALA A 20 25.24 -2.68 2.74
C ALA A 20 24.73 -3.95 2.07
N GLY A 21 24.40 -4.97 2.87
CA GLY A 21 23.86 -6.23 2.35
C GLY A 21 22.64 -5.92 1.47
N ALA A 22 22.51 -6.63 0.36
CA ALA A 22 21.34 -6.50 -0.50
C ALA A 22 20.09 -6.70 0.37
N GLY A 23 19.19 -5.71 0.38
CA GLY A 23 17.98 -5.75 1.20
C GLY A 23 17.11 -6.97 0.82
N LYS A 24 16.37 -7.49 1.79
CA LYS A 24 15.51 -8.66 1.61
C LYS A 24 14.09 -8.23 1.21
N VAL A 25 13.57 -8.81 0.14
CA VAL A 25 12.14 -8.62 -0.20
C VAL A 25 11.29 -9.28 0.88
N ARG A 26 10.29 -8.56 1.36
CA ARG A 26 9.27 -9.05 2.31
C ARG A 26 7.89 -8.59 1.89
N ILE A 27 6.90 -9.45 2.10
CA ILE A 27 5.50 -9.06 2.11
C ILE A 27 5.15 -8.77 3.57
N VAL A 28 4.83 -7.52 3.86
CA VAL A 28 4.42 -7.06 5.19
C VAL A 28 2.91 -7.14 5.25
N GLN A 29 2.37 -8.00 6.13
CA GLN A 29 0.94 -8.28 6.25
C GLN A 29 0.40 -7.77 7.57
N THR A 30 -0.54 -6.82 7.54
CA THR A 30 -1.27 -6.34 8.71
C THR A 30 -2.50 -7.20 9.01
N ASN A 31 -2.83 -7.37 10.29
CA ASN A 31 -3.92 -8.21 10.78
C ASN A 31 -4.81 -7.41 11.74
N SER A 32 -5.93 -6.87 11.23
CA SER A 32 -6.70 -5.82 11.92
C SER A 32 -7.52 -6.29 13.13
N ALA A 33 -7.60 -7.59 13.39
CA ALA A 33 -8.21 -8.15 14.60
C ALA A 33 -7.15 -8.82 15.50
N GLY A 34 -5.98 -8.20 15.59
CA GLY A 34 -4.87 -8.66 16.42
C GLY A 34 -3.88 -7.53 16.67
N ASP A 35 -2.77 -7.87 17.26
CA ASP A 35 -1.69 -6.98 17.70
C ASP A 35 -0.38 -7.19 16.94
N SER A 36 -0.40 -8.00 15.87
CA SER A 36 0.83 -8.38 15.16
C SER A 36 0.77 -8.09 13.67
N VAL A 37 1.93 -7.68 13.13
CA VAL A 37 2.19 -7.56 11.69
C VAL A 37 3.18 -8.63 11.29
N LEU A 38 2.86 -9.42 10.27
CA LEU A 38 3.68 -10.53 9.83
C LEU A 38 4.54 -10.19 8.63
N LEU A 39 5.75 -10.72 8.59
CA LEU A 39 6.65 -10.63 7.44
C LEU A 39 6.71 -12.00 6.74
N ILE A 40 6.36 -12.02 5.47
CA ILE A 40 6.41 -13.21 4.63
C ILE A 40 7.61 -13.11 3.70
N ASP A 41 8.37 -14.19 3.57
CA ASP A 41 9.42 -14.32 2.58
C ASP A 41 8.83 -14.84 1.26
N PRO A 42 8.85 -14.03 0.17
CA PRO A 42 8.28 -14.44 -1.09
C PRO A 42 9.08 -15.56 -1.81
N ALA A 43 10.31 -15.82 -1.41
CA ALA A 43 11.10 -16.92 -1.97
C ALA A 43 10.65 -18.30 -1.46
N THR A 44 10.09 -18.34 -0.24
CA THR A 44 9.64 -19.58 0.42
C THR A 44 8.15 -19.63 0.69
N ASN A 45 7.44 -18.51 0.54
CA ASN A 45 6.04 -18.33 0.91
C ASN A 45 5.76 -18.72 2.37
N THR A 46 6.66 -18.36 3.28
CA THR A 46 6.52 -18.62 4.72
C THR A 46 6.64 -17.35 5.53
N VAL A 47 6.00 -17.32 6.70
CA VAL A 47 6.18 -16.26 7.69
C VAL A 47 7.59 -16.40 8.30
N VAL A 48 8.37 -15.32 8.25
CA VAL A 48 9.76 -15.28 8.71
C VAL A 48 10.02 -14.23 9.77
N GLY A 49 9.01 -13.45 10.14
CA GLY A 49 9.11 -12.43 11.18
C GLY A 49 7.76 -11.93 11.65
N GLU A 50 7.74 -11.38 12.84
CA GLU A 50 6.55 -10.84 13.48
C GLU A 50 6.91 -9.54 14.21
N ILE A 51 6.12 -8.50 13.97
CA ILE A 51 6.14 -7.25 14.73
C ILE A 51 4.94 -7.32 15.66
N LYS A 52 5.17 -7.17 16.97
CA LYS A 52 4.16 -7.26 18.02
C LYS A 52 3.78 -5.88 18.57
N ASP A 53 2.77 -5.87 19.40
CA ASP A 53 2.36 -4.68 20.18
C ASP A 53 1.86 -3.52 19.32
N ILE A 54 1.24 -3.80 18.14
CA ILE A 54 0.52 -2.82 17.33
C ILE A 54 -0.93 -3.29 17.22
N GLU A 55 -1.75 -2.87 18.14
CA GLU A 55 -3.15 -3.31 18.24
C GLU A 55 -4.00 -2.72 17.11
N ALA A 56 -4.90 -3.54 16.55
CA ALA A 56 -5.76 -3.15 15.42
C ALA A 56 -4.97 -2.52 14.26
N ASN A 57 -3.81 -3.11 13.93
CA ASN A 57 -2.95 -2.59 12.86
C ASN A 57 -3.63 -2.67 11.50
N HIS A 58 -3.56 -1.57 10.72
CA HIS A 58 -4.32 -1.47 9.47
C HIS A 58 -3.42 -1.21 8.27
N GLY A 59 -2.89 -0.01 8.12
CA GLY A 59 -2.01 0.36 7.03
C GLY A 59 -0.53 0.15 7.36
N ALA A 60 0.28 -0.12 6.35
CA ALA A 60 1.73 -0.17 6.46
C ALA A 60 2.41 0.51 5.28
N ALA A 61 3.60 1.10 5.52
CA ALA A 61 4.52 1.58 4.49
C ALA A 61 5.96 1.32 4.91
N ALA A 62 6.85 1.12 3.94
CA ALA A 62 8.27 0.97 4.19
C ALA A 62 9.03 2.23 3.77
N ALA A 63 10.01 2.64 4.56
CA ALA A 63 10.95 3.67 4.16
C ALA A 63 11.71 3.21 2.89
N PRO A 64 12.01 4.11 1.93
CA PRO A 64 12.70 3.74 0.70
C PRO A 64 14.10 3.13 0.92
N ASP A 65 14.74 3.45 2.04
CA ASP A 65 16.03 2.88 2.44
C ASP A 65 15.92 1.49 3.09
N GLY A 66 14.68 1.01 3.31
CA GLY A 66 14.40 -0.29 3.94
C GLY A 66 14.71 -0.36 5.44
N GLY A 67 15.08 0.75 6.07
CA GLY A 67 15.48 0.77 7.49
C GLY A 67 14.32 0.84 8.47
N ARG A 68 13.13 1.26 8.02
CA ARG A 68 11.94 1.45 8.86
C ARG A 68 10.67 1.00 8.19
N LEU A 69 9.73 0.56 9.03
CA LEU A 69 8.33 0.40 8.67
C LEU A 69 7.49 1.40 9.46
N TYR A 70 6.43 1.88 8.86
CA TYR A 70 5.42 2.74 9.46
C TYR A 70 4.09 1.99 9.42
N VAL A 71 3.46 1.80 10.58
CA VAL A 71 2.23 1.04 10.72
C VAL A 71 1.20 1.89 11.45
N THR A 72 -0.03 1.95 10.95
CA THR A 72 -1.11 2.62 11.66
C THR A 72 -1.66 1.72 12.76
N ASN A 73 -1.79 2.27 13.96
CA ASN A 73 -2.39 1.65 15.14
C ASN A 73 -3.74 2.34 15.38
N GLU A 74 -4.83 1.62 15.05
CA GLU A 74 -6.17 2.17 15.17
C GLU A 74 -6.61 2.31 16.63
N ALA A 75 -6.19 1.39 17.49
CA ALA A 75 -6.58 1.38 18.89
C ALA A 75 -6.04 2.60 19.65
N GLU A 76 -4.79 2.99 19.39
CA GLU A 76 -4.13 4.09 20.09
C GLU A 76 -4.13 5.42 19.32
N SER A 77 -4.64 5.43 18.09
CA SER A 77 -4.58 6.60 17.20
C SER A 77 -3.15 7.10 17.00
N THR A 78 -2.22 6.17 16.72
CA THR A 78 -0.81 6.47 16.48
C THR A 78 -0.36 5.97 15.10
N LEU A 79 0.75 6.56 14.64
CA LEU A 79 1.62 5.98 13.63
C LEU A 79 2.82 5.38 14.35
N ASP A 80 2.92 4.06 14.31
CA ASP A 80 3.99 3.33 14.97
C ASP A 80 5.17 3.13 14.02
N VAL A 81 6.35 3.55 14.45
CA VAL A 81 7.61 3.42 13.70
C VAL A 81 8.34 2.19 14.17
N VAL A 82 8.62 1.28 13.26
CA VAL A 82 9.28 0.01 13.51
C VAL A 82 10.68 0.03 12.90
N ASP A 83 11.69 -0.37 13.67
CA ASP A 83 13.02 -0.68 13.14
C ASP A 83 12.97 -1.99 12.37
N ALA A 84 13.32 -1.96 11.08
CA ALA A 84 13.14 -3.10 10.18
C ALA A 84 14.09 -4.27 10.45
N ARG A 85 15.21 -4.05 11.17
CA ARG A 85 16.16 -5.11 11.52
C ARG A 85 15.80 -5.84 12.79
N THR A 86 15.29 -5.10 13.78
CA THR A 86 14.93 -5.65 15.09
C THR A 86 13.47 -6.04 15.20
N LEU A 87 12.64 -5.56 14.27
CA LEU A 87 11.17 -5.70 14.23
C LEU A 87 10.50 -5.16 15.51
N LYS A 88 11.11 -4.17 16.15
CA LYS A 88 10.58 -3.54 17.36
C LYS A 88 10.03 -2.15 17.05
N VAL A 89 8.92 -1.81 17.69
CA VAL A 89 8.42 -0.43 17.70
C VAL A 89 9.43 0.45 18.43
N VAL A 90 9.88 1.50 17.76
CA VAL A 90 10.87 2.46 18.31
C VAL A 90 10.25 3.82 18.61
N ARG A 91 9.06 4.08 18.08
CA ARG A 91 8.35 5.35 18.30
C ARG A 91 6.86 5.18 18.04
N HIS A 92 6.03 5.78 18.90
CA HIS A 92 4.61 6.03 18.69
C HIS A 92 4.43 7.52 18.39
N ILE A 93 3.87 7.86 17.24
CA ILE A 93 3.63 9.25 16.81
C ILE A 93 2.12 9.51 16.94
N PRO A 94 1.67 10.40 17.85
CA PRO A 94 0.25 10.72 18.01
C PRO A 94 -0.32 11.36 16.74
N LEU A 95 -1.46 10.86 16.29
CA LEU A 95 -2.21 11.38 15.16
C LEU A 95 -3.40 12.24 15.61
N SER A 96 -4.03 12.94 14.67
CA SER A 96 -5.18 13.80 14.96
C SER A 96 -6.48 13.03 15.24
N GLY A 97 -6.49 11.73 14.94
CA GLY A 97 -7.62 10.86 15.15
C GLY A 97 -7.35 9.44 14.65
N HIS A 98 -8.42 8.68 14.50
CA HIS A 98 -8.39 7.25 14.15
C HIS A 98 -7.79 7.02 12.75
N PRO A 99 -6.61 6.42 12.62
CA PRO A 99 -5.96 6.24 11.33
C PRO A 99 -6.54 5.04 10.57
N ASN A 100 -6.39 5.04 9.24
CA ASN A 100 -6.67 3.88 8.40
C ASN A 100 -5.42 3.54 7.58
N ASN A 101 -5.41 3.85 6.29
CA ASN A 101 -4.25 3.62 5.44
C ASN A 101 -3.27 4.78 5.45
N LEU A 102 -2.09 4.52 4.95
CA LEU A 102 -1.03 5.51 4.82
C LEU A 102 -0.24 5.32 3.53
N SER A 103 0.48 6.34 3.14
CA SER A 103 1.48 6.29 2.07
C SER A 103 2.70 7.12 2.45
N ILE A 104 3.86 6.79 1.86
CA ILE A 104 5.12 7.48 2.11
C ILE A 104 5.60 8.18 0.83
N SER A 105 6.16 9.38 0.95
CA SER A 105 6.79 10.08 -0.16
C SER A 105 7.97 9.29 -0.73
N ARG A 106 8.28 9.46 -2.01
CA ARG A 106 9.38 8.74 -2.68
C ARG A 106 10.75 8.99 -2.06
N ASP A 107 10.95 10.18 -1.51
CA ASP A 107 12.18 10.55 -0.81
C ASP A 107 12.19 10.09 0.66
N GLY A 108 11.10 9.47 1.12
CA GLY A 108 10.97 8.96 2.47
C GLY A 108 10.78 10.01 3.56
N ARG A 109 10.64 11.31 3.20
CA ARG A 109 10.59 12.40 4.18
C ARG A 109 9.21 12.64 4.80
N ARG A 110 8.15 12.20 4.14
CA ARG A 110 6.77 12.42 4.57
C ARG A 110 5.96 11.14 4.55
N VAL A 111 5.22 10.89 5.62
CA VAL A 111 4.17 9.88 5.66
C VAL A 111 2.82 10.59 5.72
N TYR A 112 1.93 10.24 4.82
CA TYR A 112 0.58 10.77 4.72
C TYR A 112 -0.41 9.74 5.25
N VAL A 113 -1.05 10.04 6.37
CA VAL A 113 -1.94 9.12 7.08
C VAL A 113 -3.39 9.56 6.90
N ALA A 114 -4.22 8.63 6.41
CA ALA A 114 -5.66 8.83 6.30
C ALA A 114 -6.34 8.77 7.68
N ILE A 115 -7.04 9.82 8.07
CA ILE A 115 -7.82 9.87 9.31
C ILE A 115 -9.28 9.54 8.99
N SER A 116 -9.76 8.40 9.49
CA SER A 116 -11.04 7.78 9.12
C SER A 116 -12.22 8.25 9.97
N GLN A 117 -12.12 9.42 10.57
CA GLN A 117 -13.19 10.07 11.33
C GLN A 117 -13.39 11.53 10.89
N ALA A 118 -14.53 12.10 11.24
CA ALA A 118 -14.82 13.52 11.01
C ALA A 118 -14.11 14.42 12.05
N PRO A 119 -13.61 15.61 11.65
CA PRO A 119 -13.51 16.08 10.28
C PRO A 119 -12.48 15.27 9.48
N GLY A 120 -12.67 15.10 8.16
CA GLY A 120 -11.73 14.38 7.31
C GLY A 120 -10.37 15.06 7.25
N LEU A 121 -9.31 14.33 7.56
CA LEU A 121 -7.94 14.86 7.61
C LEU A 121 -6.98 13.86 6.94
N VAL A 122 -5.94 14.41 6.32
CA VAL A 122 -4.70 13.69 6.03
C VAL A 122 -3.62 14.26 6.95
N ASP A 123 -3.16 13.45 7.90
CA ASP A 123 -2.03 13.82 8.74
C ASP A 123 -0.72 13.66 7.97
N VAL A 124 0.13 14.68 8.03
CA VAL A 124 1.46 14.69 7.42
C VAL A 124 2.49 14.51 8.53
N VAL A 125 3.19 13.40 8.50
CA VAL A 125 4.25 13.08 9.48
C VAL A 125 5.61 13.32 8.84
N ASP A 126 6.46 14.08 9.51
CA ASP A 126 7.87 14.26 9.15
C ASP A 126 8.69 13.10 9.73
N THR A 127 9.38 12.37 8.85
CA THR A 127 10.10 11.16 9.22
C THR A 127 11.45 11.43 9.90
N ALA A 128 12.00 12.63 9.74
CA ALA A 128 13.27 13.01 10.38
C ALA A 128 13.05 13.39 11.84
N SER A 129 12.05 14.23 12.11
CA SER A 129 11.67 14.61 13.48
C SER A 129 10.80 13.57 14.18
N MET A 130 10.20 12.62 13.42
CA MET A 130 9.21 11.64 13.91
C MET A 130 8.04 12.31 14.64
N THR A 131 7.50 13.36 14.04
CA THR A 131 6.35 14.10 14.57
C THR A 131 5.33 14.39 13.48
N ARG A 132 4.06 14.54 13.88
CA ARG A 132 3.02 15.07 12.99
C ARG A 132 3.30 16.56 12.75
N ALA A 133 3.63 16.90 11.51
CA ALA A 133 3.97 18.27 11.10
C ALA A 133 2.71 19.13 10.91
N LYS A 134 1.67 18.55 10.30
CA LYS A 134 0.38 19.22 10.09
C LYS A 134 -0.72 18.22 9.72
N SER A 135 -1.95 18.73 9.58
CA SER A 135 -3.10 17.99 9.02
C SER A 135 -3.70 18.79 7.87
N ILE A 136 -4.02 18.11 6.78
CA ILE A 136 -4.66 18.70 5.59
C ILE A 136 -6.14 18.34 5.63
N ALA A 137 -7.01 19.35 5.58
CA ALA A 137 -8.46 19.12 5.60
C ALA A 137 -8.95 18.52 4.27
N ILE A 138 -9.75 17.47 4.38
CA ILE A 138 -10.34 16.73 3.26
C ILE A 138 -11.86 16.67 3.48
N ASP A 139 -12.61 16.62 2.39
CA ASP A 139 -14.06 16.51 2.46
C ASP A 139 -14.49 15.09 2.88
N GLY A 140 -14.85 14.96 4.15
CA GLY A 140 -15.28 13.73 4.82
C GLY A 140 -14.13 12.83 5.25
N ALA A 141 -14.42 11.92 6.16
CA ALA A 141 -13.46 10.95 6.73
C ALA A 141 -12.65 10.23 5.63
N VAL A 142 -11.32 10.26 5.76
CA VAL A 142 -10.39 9.74 4.74
C VAL A 142 -10.16 8.24 4.97
N HIS A 143 -10.35 7.46 3.93
CA HIS A 143 -10.14 6.00 3.99
C HIS A 143 -8.73 5.58 3.55
N ASN A 144 -8.20 6.21 2.52
CA ASN A 144 -6.87 5.86 1.99
C ASN A 144 -6.10 7.09 1.53
N THR A 145 -4.78 6.98 1.57
CA THR A 145 -3.85 7.86 0.85
C THR A 145 -2.93 7.04 -0.03
N PHE A 146 -2.57 7.58 -1.19
CA PHE A 146 -1.63 6.98 -2.14
C PHE A 146 -0.75 8.04 -2.75
N VAL A 147 0.55 7.79 -2.82
CA VAL A 147 1.48 8.64 -3.56
C VAL A 147 1.47 8.25 -5.04
N THR A 148 1.38 9.23 -5.94
CA THR A 148 1.42 8.99 -7.39
C THR A 148 2.76 8.40 -7.85
N PRO A 149 2.79 7.67 -8.99
CA PRO A 149 4.02 7.04 -9.48
C PRO A 149 5.21 7.98 -9.69
N ASP A 150 4.97 9.26 -10.03
CA ASP A 150 6.00 10.30 -10.16
C ASP A 150 6.41 10.93 -8.82
N GLY A 151 5.66 10.69 -7.76
CA GLY A 151 5.89 11.28 -6.45
C GLY A 151 5.45 12.74 -6.33
N ARG A 152 4.69 13.30 -7.29
CA ARG A 152 4.26 14.70 -7.23
C ARG A 152 3.04 14.92 -6.35
N PHE A 153 2.16 13.93 -6.30
CA PHE A 153 0.88 14.09 -5.63
C PHE A 153 0.62 12.97 -4.61
N VAL A 154 -0.23 13.30 -3.66
CA VAL A 154 -0.92 12.33 -2.78
C VAL A 154 -2.40 12.36 -3.13
N VAL A 155 -2.97 11.19 -3.36
CA VAL A 155 -4.39 11.03 -3.64
C VAL A 155 -5.07 10.48 -2.40
N ALA A 156 -6.02 11.23 -1.85
CA ALA A 156 -6.80 10.86 -0.68
C ALA A 156 -8.23 10.52 -1.09
N GLY A 157 -8.70 9.33 -0.71
CA GLY A 157 -10.07 8.88 -0.97
C GLY A 157 -10.92 8.92 0.28
N SER A 158 -12.15 9.47 0.17
CA SER A 158 -13.13 9.52 1.26
C SER A 158 -14.36 8.67 0.92
N ILE A 159 -14.75 7.78 1.85
CA ILE A 159 -15.99 7.01 1.72
C ILE A 159 -17.18 7.92 2.03
N ALA A 160 -17.18 8.59 3.17
CA ALA A 160 -18.29 9.44 3.61
C ALA A 160 -18.44 10.68 2.73
N GLY A 161 -17.33 11.31 2.30
CA GLY A 161 -17.32 12.45 1.40
C GLY A 161 -17.65 12.10 -0.04
N ARG A 162 -17.62 10.81 -0.42
CA ARG A 162 -17.76 10.34 -1.81
C ARG A 162 -16.85 11.13 -2.76
N SER A 163 -15.61 11.35 -2.33
CA SER A 163 -14.68 12.25 -2.99
C SER A 163 -13.28 11.68 -3.05
N LEU A 164 -12.56 12.15 -4.04
CA LEU A 164 -11.13 11.99 -4.20
C LEU A 164 -10.52 13.39 -4.19
N THR A 165 -9.47 13.57 -3.38
CA THR A 165 -8.71 14.82 -3.30
C THR A 165 -7.26 14.54 -3.66
N VAL A 166 -6.72 15.33 -4.58
CA VAL A 166 -5.31 15.27 -4.98
C VAL A 166 -4.58 16.43 -4.32
N ILE A 167 -3.56 16.09 -3.56
CA ILE A 167 -2.71 17.00 -2.81
C ILE A 167 -1.36 17.09 -3.52
N ASP A 168 -0.89 18.30 -3.82
CA ASP A 168 0.46 18.54 -4.33
C ASP A 168 1.47 18.40 -3.17
N GLN A 169 2.47 17.53 -3.32
CA GLN A 169 3.44 17.27 -2.25
C GLN A 169 4.39 18.44 -1.98
N ALA A 170 4.68 19.28 -2.97
CA ALA A 170 5.60 20.39 -2.80
C ALA A 170 4.97 21.53 -1.98
N THR A 171 3.67 21.78 -2.18
CA THR A 171 2.93 22.82 -1.47
C THR A 171 2.15 22.26 -0.28
N GLU A 172 1.95 20.95 -0.23
CA GLU A 172 1.08 20.24 0.70
C GLU A 172 -0.33 20.88 0.79
N ALA A 173 -0.86 21.26 -0.35
CA ALA A 173 -2.17 21.84 -0.55
C ALA A 173 -2.99 21.04 -1.57
N THR A 174 -4.31 21.17 -1.51
CA THR A 174 -5.19 20.57 -2.52
C THR A 174 -4.92 21.15 -3.89
N ALA A 175 -4.54 20.31 -4.84
CA ALA A 175 -4.40 20.66 -6.25
C ALA A 175 -5.76 20.64 -6.97
N TRP A 176 -6.52 19.56 -6.76
CA TRP A 176 -7.88 19.40 -7.29
C TRP A 176 -8.62 18.28 -6.54
N SER A 177 -9.95 18.22 -6.75
CA SER A 177 -10.79 17.16 -6.20
C SER A 177 -11.92 16.81 -7.16
N MET A 178 -12.49 15.61 -7.01
CA MET A 178 -13.70 15.22 -7.72
C MET A 178 -14.64 14.43 -6.83
N LYS A 179 -15.92 14.46 -7.19
CA LYS A 179 -17.01 13.74 -6.51
C LYS A 179 -17.42 12.50 -7.30
N PHE A 180 -17.91 11.51 -6.57
CA PHE A 180 -18.50 10.29 -7.10
C PHE A 180 -19.91 10.09 -6.56
N ASP A 181 -20.64 9.17 -7.15
CA ASP A 181 -21.94 8.71 -6.68
C ASP A 181 -21.86 7.77 -5.47
N ALA A 182 -20.67 7.23 -5.18
CA ALA A 182 -20.40 6.31 -4.08
C ALA A 182 -19.09 6.64 -3.37
N GLY A 183 -18.86 6.02 -2.20
CA GLY A 183 -17.66 6.24 -1.40
C GLY A 183 -16.40 5.74 -2.10
N VAL A 184 -15.34 6.54 -2.06
CA VAL A 184 -14.04 6.21 -2.68
C VAL A 184 -13.27 5.26 -1.76
N ARG A 185 -12.84 4.14 -2.36
CA ARG A 185 -12.09 3.07 -1.72
C ARG A 185 -10.66 2.99 -2.30
N PRO A 186 -9.92 1.87 -2.26
CA PRO A 186 -8.57 1.79 -2.80
C PRO A 186 -8.43 2.28 -4.23
N ILE A 187 -7.23 2.76 -4.56
CA ILE A 187 -6.87 3.34 -5.84
C ILE A 187 -5.58 2.70 -6.32
N ALA A 188 -5.51 2.38 -7.62
CA ALA A 188 -4.28 2.01 -8.30
C ALA A 188 -3.99 2.99 -9.44
N PHE A 189 -2.72 3.07 -9.83
CA PHE A 189 -2.26 4.00 -10.85
C PHE A 189 -1.66 3.27 -12.04
N GLU A 190 -2.04 3.71 -13.23
CA GLU A 190 -1.29 3.44 -14.45
C GLU A 190 -0.35 4.61 -14.71
N LYS A 191 0.89 4.31 -15.01
CA LYS A 191 1.92 5.31 -15.30
C LYS A 191 2.17 5.45 -16.79
N GLN A 192 2.52 6.66 -17.21
CA GLN A 192 3.07 6.96 -18.51
C GLN A 192 4.54 6.51 -18.62
N PRO A 193 5.13 6.44 -19.83
CA PRO A 193 6.56 6.15 -20.00
C PRO A 193 7.50 7.09 -19.25
N ASP A 194 7.10 8.36 -19.06
CA ASP A 194 7.85 9.37 -18.29
C ASP A 194 7.68 9.24 -16.76
N GLY A 195 6.88 8.27 -16.31
CA GLY A 195 6.59 8.01 -14.90
C GLY A 195 5.41 8.79 -14.33
N SER A 196 4.85 9.77 -15.06
CA SER A 196 3.64 10.49 -14.63
C SER A 196 2.41 9.56 -14.59
N THR A 197 1.35 9.99 -13.90
CA THR A 197 0.10 9.24 -13.83
C THR A 197 -0.70 9.41 -15.12
N ALA A 198 -1.02 8.30 -15.78
CA ALA A 198 -1.93 8.27 -16.93
C ALA A 198 -3.39 8.19 -16.45
N ARG A 199 -3.72 7.10 -15.74
CA ARG A 199 -5.08 6.83 -15.24
C ARG A 199 -5.02 6.40 -13.78
N MET A 200 -6.15 6.61 -13.10
CA MET A 200 -6.43 6.01 -11.80
C MET A 200 -7.55 4.98 -11.95
N PHE A 201 -7.40 3.86 -11.28
CA PHE A 201 -8.42 2.84 -11.13
C PHE A 201 -8.95 2.92 -9.70
N VAL A 202 -10.19 3.35 -9.55
CA VAL A 202 -10.79 3.73 -8.27
C VAL A 202 -11.89 2.75 -7.90
N GLN A 203 -11.69 2.02 -6.82
CA GLN A 203 -12.75 1.20 -6.23
C GLN A 203 -13.80 2.10 -5.58
N LEU A 204 -15.07 1.79 -5.80
CA LEU A 204 -16.19 2.52 -5.23
C LEU A 204 -17.02 1.61 -4.32
N SER A 205 -17.61 2.18 -3.27
CA SER A 205 -18.57 1.46 -2.42
C SER A 205 -19.76 1.01 -3.26
N ASP A 206 -20.27 -0.19 -2.95
CA ASP A 206 -21.42 -0.81 -3.60
C ASP A 206 -21.24 -1.14 -5.10
N LEU A 207 -20.09 -0.82 -5.68
CA LEU A 207 -19.72 -1.22 -7.04
C LEU A 207 -18.91 -2.52 -7.02
N HIS A 208 -19.42 -3.57 -7.65
CA HIS A 208 -18.63 -4.77 -7.94
C HIS A 208 -17.73 -4.52 -9.16
N GLY A 209 -16.71 -3.70 -8.99
CA GLY A 209 -15.91 -3.18 -10.08
C GLY A 209 -15.06 -1.98 -9.66
N PHE A 210 -14.65 -1.19 -10.65
CA PHE A 210 -13.89 0.04 -10.43
C PHE A 210 -14.18 1.09 -11.50
N ALA A 211 -14.05 2.36 -11.13
CA ALA A 211 -14.06 3.49 -12.06
C ALA A 211 -12.66 3.71 -12.64
N VAL A 212 -12.62 4.21 -13.88
CA VAL A 212 -11.38 4.59 -14.59
C VAL A 212 -11.37 6.10 -14.75
N ILE A 213 -10.37 6.75 -14.17
CA ILE A 213 -10.24 8.20 -14.17
C ILE A 213 -9.04 8.59 -15.02
N ASP A 214 -9.24 9.43 -16.01
CA ASP A 214 -8.15 10.08 -16.73
C ASP A 214 -7.55 11.17 -15.83
N PHE A 215 -6.25 11.04 -15.52
CA PHE A 215 -5.61 11.90 -14.53
C PHE A 215 -5.42 13.34 -15.04
N ALA A 216 -5.17 13.51 -16.32
CA ALA A 216 -4.90 14.83 -16.91
C ALA A 216 -6.17 15.68 -17.07
N THR A 217 -7.28 15.05 -17.42
CA THR A 217 -8.58 15.72 -17.62
C THR A 217 -9.45 15.76 -16.38
N HIS A 218 -9.07 15.03 -15.32
CA HIS A 218 -9.82 14.88 -14.06
C HIS A 218 -11.25 14.33 -14.30
N ARG A 219 -11.42 13.38 -15.25
CA ARG A 219 -12.73 12.84 -15.62
C ARG A 219 -12.81 11.34 -15.47
N GLU A 220 -13.95 10.86 -15.02
CA GLU A 220 -14.31 9.45 -15.15
C GLU A 220 -14.55 9.15 -16.64
N ILE A 221 -13.82 8.19 -17.20
CA ILE A 221 -13.89 7.83 -18.62
C ILE A 221 -14.50 6.45 -18.84
N ALA A 222 -14.57 5.61 -17.80
CA ALA A 222 -15.18 4.28 -17.87
C ALA A 222 -15.48 3.73 -16.47
N ARG A 223 -16.34 2.72 -16.41
CA ARG A 223 -16.46 1.78 -15.29
C ARG A 223 -16.31 0.36 -15.79
N VAL A 224 -15.54 -0.43 -15.06
CA VAL A 224 -15.36 -1.86 -15.31
C VAL A 224 -16.10 -2.63 -14.22
N ILE A 225 -17.01 -3.50 -14.63
CA ILE A 225 -17.72 -4.40 -13.71
C ILE A 225 -16.98 -5.74 -13.69
N LEU A 226 -16.69 -6.23 -12.48
CA LEU A 226 -16.11 -7.56 -12.31
C LEU A 226 -17.11 -8.64 -12.69
N PRO A 227 -16.63 -9.80 -13.21
CA PRO A 227 -17.53 -10.86 -13.64
C PRO A 227 -18.35 -11.43 -12.47
N GLU A 228 -19.57 -11.83 -12.77
CA GLU A 228 -20.35 -12.67 -11.88
C GLU A 228 -19.96 -14.14 -12.10
N VAL A 229 -20.06 -14.97 -11.06
CA VAL A 229 -19.80 -16.41 -11.15
C VAL A 229 -21.16 -17.12 -11.21
N PRO A 230 -21.54 -17.70 -12.36
CA PRO A 230 -22.82 -18.38 -12.52
C PRO A 230 -23.03 -19.47 -11.48
N GLY A 231 -24.16 -19.47 -10.81
CA GLY A 231 -24.52 -20.46 -9.78
C GLY A 231 -23.87 -20.23 -8.40
N ALA A 232 -22.94 -19.28 -8.26
CA ALA A 232 -22.38 -18.94 -6.97
C ALA A 232 -23.25 -17.95 -6.19
N THR A 233 -23.34 -18.14 -4.87
CA THR A 233 -24.03 -17.20 -3.99
C THR A 233 -23.07 -16.03 -3.63
N LYS A 234 -23.58 -14.82 -3.74
CA LYS A 234 -22.84 -13.62 -3.29
C LYS A 234 -22.63 -13.67 -1.78
N SER A 235 -21.39 -13.65 -1.36
CA SER A 235 -21.06 -13.50 0.05
C SER A 235 -21.43 -12.10 0.54
N LEU A 236 -22.00 -12.00 1.74
CA LEU A 236 -22.33 -10.70 2.31
C LEU A 236 -21.01 -9.99 2.68
N SER A 237 -20.79 -8.81 2.11
CA SER A 237 -19.68 -7.96 2.50
C SER A 237 -20.08 -7.11 3.71
N VAL A 238 -19.38 -7.29 4.82
CA VAL A 238 -19.67 -6.62 6.11
C VAL A 238 -19.54 -5.09 6.03
N GLN A 239 -18.92 -4.54 4.96
CA GLN A 239 -18.56 -3.12 4.88
C GLN A 239 -19.05 -2.41 3.60
N GLY A 240 -20.09 -2.93 2.94
CA GLY A 240 -20.60 -2.33 1.70
C GLY A 240 -19.55 -2.25 0.58
N SER A 241 -18.66 -3.24 0.51
CA SER A 241 -17.55 -3.28 -0.44
C SER A 241 -17.51 -4.63 -1.16
N PRO A 242 -18.28 -4.79 -2.25
CA PRO A 242 -18.29 -6.04 -3.04
C PRO A 242 -16.94 -6.35 -3.69
N SER A 243 -16.15 -5.34 -3.95
CA SER A 243 -14.73 -5.41 -4.34
C SER A 243 -13.93 -4.39 -3.53
N HIS A 244 -12.62 -4.61 -3.30
CA HIS A 244 -11.84 -3.71 -2.47
C HIS A 244 -10.38 -3.55 -2.95
N GLY A 245 -9.53 -4.58 -2.88
CA GLY A 245 -8.15 -4.48 -3.32
C GLY A 245 -8.02 -4.27 -4.82
N ILE A 246 -7.13 -3.38 -5.23
CA ILE A 246 -6.81 -3.12 -6.63
C ILE A 246 -5.35 -2.74 -6.76
N ALA A 247 -4.61 -3.31 -7.73
CA ALA A 247 -3.23 -2.92 -8.01
C ALA A 247 -2.86 -3.16 -9.47
N VAL A 248 -1.97 -2.32 -9.97
CA VAL A 248 -1.25 -2.52 -11.24
C VAL A 248 0.02 -3.29 -10.95
N ALA A 249 0.32 -4.30 -11.75
CA ALA A 249 1.56 -5.05 -11.64
C ALA A 249 2.78 -4.12 -11.86
N PRO A 250 3.92 -4.34 -11.19
CA PRO A 250 5.12 -3.49 -11.32
C PRO A 250 5.60 -3.32 -12.77
N ASP A 251 5.41 -4.31 -13.63
CA ASP A 251 5.75 -4.24 -15.05
C ASP A 251 4.79 -3.38 -15.89
N GLY A 252 3.69 -2.92 -15.29
CA GLY A 252 2.67 -2.07 -15.93
C GLY A 252 1.77 -2.78 -16.94
N ARG A 253 1.78 -4.11 -17.02
CA ARG A 253 1.06 -4.87 -18.07
C ARG A 253 -0.32 -5.33 -17.67
N THR A 254 -0.57 -5.49 -16.36
CA THR A 254 -1.84 -6.00 -15.85
C THR A 254 -2.35 -5.22 -14.65
N LEU A 255 -3.67 -5.13 -14.54
CA LEU A 255 -4.40 -4.63 -13.39
C LEU A 255 -5.16 -5.81 -12.76
N TRP A 256 -5.11 -5.91 -11.44
CA TRP A 256 -5.81 -6.93 -10.69
C TRP A 256 -6.73 -6.32 -9.63
N ALA A 257 -7.94 -6.88 -9.50
CA ALA A 257 -8.93 -6.41 -8.53
C ALA A 257 -9.58 -7.58 -7.81
N THR A 258 -9.86 -7.41 -6.49
CA THR A 258 -10.49 -8.45 -5.67
C THR A 258 -12.00 -8.42 -5.78
N SER A 259 -12.64 -9.60 -5.79
CA SER A 259 -14.06 -9.78 -5.55
C SER A 259 -14.30 -10.40 -4.18
N LYS A 260 -14.87 -9.63 -3.25
CA LYS A 260 -15.27 -10.13 -1.93
C LYS A 260 -16.56 -10.95 -1.99
N TRP A 261 -17.40 -10.69 -3.01
CA TRP A 261 -18.64 -11.46 -3.21
C TRP A 261 -18.38 -12.90 -3.61
N TYR A 262 -17.36 -13.14 -4.46
CA TYR A 262 -17.15 -14.44 -5.08
C TYR A 262 -15.77 -15.04 -4.80
N HIS A 263 -14.98 -14.41 -3.92
CA HIS A 263 -13.69 -14.92 -3.45
C HIS A 263 -12.71 -15.19 -4.58
N PHE A 264 -12.52 -14.22 -5.48
CA PHE A 264 -11.54 -14.28 -6.55
C PHE A 264 -10.77 -12.97 -6.70
N VAL A 265 -9.71 -13.01 -7.46
CA VAL A 265 -9.08 -11.85 -8.08
C VAL A 265 -9.29 -11.90 -9.59
N ALA A 266 -9.66 -10.76 -10.20
CA ALA A 266 -9.83 -10.60 -11.64
C ALA A 266 -8.65 -9.86 -12.24
N ALA A 267 -8.14 -10.33 -13.38
CA ALA A 267 -7.03 -9.74 -14.10
C ALA A 267 -7.50 -9.08 -15.40
N TYR A 268 -6.92 -7.93 -15.70
CA TYR A 268 -7.15 -7.15 -16.91
C TYR A 268 -5.82 -6.76 -17.55
N SER A 269 -5.75 -6.76 -18.89
CA SER A 269 -4.59 -6.23 -19.60
C SER A 269 -4.53 -4.69 -19.51
N LEU A 270 -3.35 -4.11 -19.56
CA LEU A 270 -3.13 -2.68 -19.73
C LEU A 270 -2.41 -2.42 -21.07
N PRO A 271 -2.75 -1.32 -21.76
CA PRO A 271 -3.72 -0.29 -21.36
C PRO A 271 -5.18 -0.60 -21.69
N ASP A 272 -5.49 -1.69 -22.41
CA ASP A 272 -6.78 -1.93 -23.07
C ASP A 272 -7.91 -2.36 -22.13
N LEU A 273 -7.60 -2.74 -20.88
CA LEU A 273 -8.55 -3.28 -19.89
C LEU A 273 -9.34 -4.51 -20.40
N LYS A 274 -8.73 -5.33 -21.26
CA LYS A 274 -9.33 -6.60 -21.68
C LYS A 274 -9.29 -7.61 -20.54
N PRO A 275 -10.40 -8.30 -20.23
CA PRO A 275 -10.39 -9.33 -19.19
C PRO A 275 -9.46 -10.47 -19.59
N LEU A 276 -8.59 -10.87 -18.67
CA LEU A 276 -7.67 -11.99 -18.83
C LEU A 276 -8.16 -13.26 -18.13
N GLY A 277 -9.03 -13.11 -17.13
CA GLY A 277 -9.61 -14.20 -16.36
C GLY A 277 -9.73 -13.88 -14.88
N ILE A 278 -10.14 -14.89 -14.11
CA ILE A 278 -10.25 -14.82 -12.65
C ILE A 278 -9.45 -15.97 -12.03
N VAL A 279 -8.97 -15.76 -10.80
CA VAL A 279 -8.34 -16.79 -9.96
C VAL A 279 -9.06 -16.84 -8.63
N SER A 280 -9.60 -18.01 -8.26
CA SER A 280 -10.18 -18.23 -6.95
C SER A 280 -9.10 -18.12 -5.87
N VAL A 281 -9.44 -17.47 -4.75
CA VAL A 281 -8.57 -17.24 -3.60
C VAL A 281 -9.32 -17.50 -2.29
N GLY A 282 -8.69 -17.28 -1.16
CA GLY A 282 -9.34 -17.38 0.13
C GLY A 282 -10.53 -16.42 0.30
N HIS A 283 -11.32 -16.61 1.35
CA HIS A 283 -12.56 -15.89 1.58
C HIS A 283 -12.34 -14.40 1.87
N HIS A 284 -13.21 -13.54 1.34
CA HIS A 284 -13.22 -12.08 1.50
C HIS A 284 -11.84 -11.47 1.20
N PRO A 285 -11.30 -11.61 -0.05
CA PRO A 285 -10.03 -10.99 -0.42
C PRO A 285 -10.16 -9.47 -0.31
N ASP A 286 -9.38 -8.87 0.59
CA ASP A 286 -9.52 -7.46 0.97
C ASP A 286 -8.45 -6.58 0.33
N TRP A 287 -7.21 -7.07 0.22
CA TRP A 287 -6.09 -6.33 -0.33
C TRP A 287 -5.17 -7.21 -1.15
N LEU A 288 -4.27 -6.59 -1.92
CA LEU A 288 -3.30 -7.32 -2.72
C LEU A 288 -2.03 -6.49 -2.98
N THR A 289 -0.91 -7.18 -3.12
CA THR A 289 0.38 -6.62 -3.54
C THR A 289 1.14 -7.61 -4.39
N PHE A 290 2.02 -7.12 -5.26
CA PHE A 290 2.83 -7.96 -6.14
C PHE A 290 4.23 -8.22 -5.59
N SER A 291 4.85 -9.33 -6.01
CA SER A 291 6.29 -9.46 -5.98
C SER A 291 6.94 -8.43 -6.93
N PRO A 292 8.19 -7.97 -6.66
CA PRO A 292 8.82 -6.91 -7.48
C PRO A 292 8.99 -7.26 -8.95
N ASP A 293 9.09 -8.55 -9.27
CA ASP A 293 9.22 -9.09 -10.63
C ASP A 293 7.87 -9.33 -11.32
N SER A 294 6.75 -8.98 -10.69
CA SER A 294 5.38 -9.23 -11.17
C SER A 294 5.01 -10.70 -11.33
N ALA A 295 5.82 -11.64 -10.82
CA ALA A 295 5.57 -13.07 -10.98
C ALA A 295 4.44 -13.58 -10.08
N TYR A 296 4.31 -13.01 -8.88
CA TYR A 296 3.34 -13.43 -7.87
C TYR A 296 2.53 -12.25 -7.35
N LEU A 297 1.25 -12.54 -7.05
CA LEU A 297 0.32 -11.64 -6.39
C LEU A 297 -0.04 -12.23 -5.02
N TYR A 298 0.12 -11.45 -3.97
CA TYR A 298 -0.20 -11.80 -2.59
C TYR A 298 -1.52 -11.16 -2.21
N VAL A 299 -2.54 -11.96 -1.93
CA VAL A 299 -3.90 -11.52 -1.67
C VAL A 299 -4.27 -11.76 -0.22
N ALA A 300 -4.52 -10.71 0.54
CA ALA A 300 -4.97 -10.79 1.93
C ALA A 300 -6.44 -11.20 1.97
N CYS A 301 -6.74 -12.39 2.50
CA CYS A 301 -8.06 -12.99 2.54
C CYS A 301 -8.64 -12.91 3.98
N ALA A 302 -9.31 -11.80 4.28
CA ALA A 302 -9.78 -11.45 5.62
C ALA A 302 -10.75 -12.48 6.23
N GLY A 303 -11.51 -13.19 5.40
CA GLY A 303 -12.49 -14.19 5.86
C GLY A 303 -11.90 -15.59 6.10
N SER A 304 -10.66 -15.85 5.70
CA SER A 304 -9.98 -17.14 5.90
C SER A 304 -8.66 -17.03 6.68
N ASN A 305 -8.33 -15.85 7.20
CA ASN A 305 -7.09 -15.60 7.97
C ASN A 305 -5.84 -16.11 7.23
N SER A 306 -5.78 -15.83 5.92
CA SER A 306 -4.73 -16.32 5.05
C SER A 306 -4.31 -15.27 4.01
N VAL A 307 -3.14 -15.48 3.43
CA VAL A 307 -2.69 -14.82 2.22
C VAL A 307 -2.64 -15.87 1.11
N SER A 308 -3.43 -15.66 0.05
CA SER A 308 -3.34 -16.47 -1.18
C SER A 308 -2.21 -15.93 -2.04
N VAL A 309 -1.33 -16.82 -2.52
CA VAL A 309 -0.26 -16.50 -3.46
C VAL A 309 -0.69 -16.95 -4.84
N VAL A 310 -0.87 -16.00 -5.75
CA VAL A 310 -1.30 -16.28 -7.13
C VAL A 310 -0.12 -16.20 -8.08
N ASP A 311 0.12 -17.25 -8.85
CA ASP A 311 1.01 -17.26 -10.01
C ASP A 311 0.34 -16.42 -11.12
N VAL A 312 0.90 -15.24 -11.37
CA VAL A 312 0.34 -14.27 -12.32
C VAL A 312 0.30 -14.82 -13.74
N LYS A 313 1.37 -15.48 -14.19
CA LYS A 313 1.46 -16.06 -15.52
C LYS A 313 0.60 -17.31 -15.67
N GLY A 314 0.59 -18.16 -14.64
CA GLY A 314 -0.17 -19.41 -14.62
C GLY A 314 -1.66 -19.21 -14.36
N MET A 315 -2.10 -18.03 -13.96
CA MET A 315 -3.49 -17.70 -13.62
C MET A 315 -4.09 -18.70 -12.63
N LYS A 316 -3.36 -19.01 -11.55
CA LYS A 316 -3.78 -19.98 -10.53
C LYS A 316 -3.21 -19.65 -9.15
N GLU A 317 -3.89 -20.09 -8.10
CA GLU A 317 -3.32 -20.08 -6.76
C GLU A 317 -2.15 -21.08 -6.69
N ALA A 318 -0.99 -20.59 -6.24
CA ALA A 318 0.24 -21.38 -6.10
C ALA A 318 0.47 -21.83 -4.65
N ALA A 319 0.04 -21.03 -3.67
CA ALA A 319 0.17 -21.34 -2.26
C ALA A 319 -0.85 -20.56 -1.43
N THR A 320 -1.14 -21.06 -0.23
CA THR A 320 -1.91 -20.37 0.80
C THR A 320 -1.08 -20.29 2.08
N ILE A 321 -0.92 -19.10 2.64
CA ILE A 321 -0.12 -18.85 3.83
C ILE A 321 -1.06 -18.49 4.98
N ALA A 322 -1.04 -19.25 6.07
CA ALA A 322 -1.77 -18.89 7.28
C ALA A 322 -1.14 -17.65 7.93
N VAL A 323 -1.97 -16.67 8.28
CA VAL A 323 -1.56 -15.43 8.92
C VAL A 323 -2.45 -15.10 10.12
N GLY A 324 -2.29 -13.92 10.72
CA GLY A 324 -3.13 -13.49 11.84
C GLY A 324 -4.60 -13.24 11.46
N GLN A 325 -5.38 -12.81 12.43
CA GLN A 325 -6.82 -12.63 12.27
C GLN A 325 -7.15 -11.39 11.45
N VAL A 326 -8.09 -11.55 10.52
CA VAL A 326 -8.60 -10.50 9.64
C VAL A 326 -7.45 -9.77 8.92
N PRO A 327 -6.66 -10.48 8.08
CA PRO A 327 -5.61 -9.84 7.28
C PRO A 327 -6.25 -8.80 6.37
N LYS A 328 -5.81 -7.55 6.53
CA LYS A 328 -6.43 -6.40 5.84
C LYS A 328 -5.57 -5.90 4.72
N ARG A 329 -4.35 -5.48 5.00
CA ARG A 329 -3.49 -4.87 4.01
C ARG A 329 -2.16 -5.59 3.94
N ASN A 330 -1.58 -5.59 2.77
CA ASN A 330 -0.20 -6.01 2.61
C ASN A 330 0.53 -5.07 1.65
N ILE A 331 1.82 -4.99 1.85
CA ILE A 331 2.74 -4.26 0.98
C ILE A 331 3.97 -5.11 0.69
N THR A 332 4.58 -4.86 -0.44
CA THR A 332 5.91 -5.40 -0.77
C THR A 332 6.97 -4.37 -0.39
N ALA A 333 7.95 -4.79 0.39
CA ALA A 333 9.03 -3.94 0.88
C ALA A 333 10.38 -4.63 0.65
N VAL A 334 11.44 -3.82 0.46
CA VAL A 334 12.83 -4.28 0.51
C VAL A 334 13.39 -3.78 1.83
N LEU A 335 13.63 -4.69 2.78
CA LEU A 335 14.08 -4.37 4.14
C LEU A 335 15.56 -4.69 4.31
N GLN A 336 16.25 -3.92 5.18
CA GLN A 336 17.66 -4.12 5.52
C GLN A 336 17.91 -5.37 6.38
#